data_6f15e4f46477f9997de160f782f5b284
#
_entry.id   6f15e4f46477f9997de160f782f5b284
#
_cell.length_a   1.000
_cell.length_b   1.000
_cell.length_c   1.000
_cell.angle_alpha   90.00
_cell.angle_beta   90.00
_cell.angle_gamma   90.00
#
_symmetry.space_group_name_H-M   'P 1'
#
loop_
_entity.id
_entity.type
_entity.pdbx_description
1 polymer ?
#
loop_
_entity_poly.entity_id
_entity_poly.type
_entity_poly.pdbx_seq_one_letter_code
_entity_poly.pdbx_strand_id
1 'polypeptide(L)'
;MLFRSYLPFSVTFNVKDGIVEYPYGKLKIQIFTQKDLQNLNKVLLDNAVDCDKIGNVLSVRSRKEGDKFSSARRKNTKTLKKLFNEAKIPQPKRVCIPVVSSGEKTVWVEGFGTSSEFRVDKCTRRFIIITGLTGEN
;
A
#
# COMPACT_ATOMS: atom_id res chain seq x y z
N MET A 1 12.91 -9.48 -30.40
CA MET A 1 12.59 -8.93 -29.09
C MET A 1 11.23 -9.30 -28.60
N LEU A 2 11.14 -9.80 -27.42
CA LEU A 2 9.87 -10.21 -26.87
C LEU A 2 9.36 -9.14 -25.92
N PHE A 3 8.14 -8.68 -26.13
CA PHE A 3 7.47 -7.82 -25.18
C PHE A 3 6.72 -8.68 -24.20
N ARG A 4 6.95 -8.40 -22.94
CA ARG A 4 6.12 -9.01 -21.92
C ARG A 4 5.01 -8.06 -21.59
N SER A 5 3.80 -8.53 -21.76
CA SER A 5 2.65 -7.80 -21.27
C SER A 5 2.38 -8.25 -19.86
N TYR A 6 2.44 -7.34 -18.92
CA TYR A 6 2.07 -7.64 -17.55
C TYR A 6 0.56 -7.51 -17.43
N LEU A 7 -0.05 -8.42 -16.73
CA LEU A 7 -1.50 -8.45 -16.55
C LEU A 7 -1.91 -7.87 -15.21
N PRO A 8 -3.05 -7.20 -15.16
CA PRO A 8 -3.60 -6.75 -13.88
C PRO A 8 -3.87 -7.93 -12.97
N PHE A 9 -3.81 -7.70 -11.69
CA PHE A 9 -4.00 -8.75 -10.69
C PHE A 9 -4.81 -8.22 -9.51
N SER A 10 -5.38 -9.14 -8.73
CA SER A 10 -6.04 -8.82 -7.48
C SER A 10 -5.99 -10.06 -6.60
N VAL A 11 -5.45 -9.90 -5.40
CA VAL A 11 -5.34 -10.98 -4.42
C VAL A 11 -5.87 -10.47 -3.10
N THR A 12 -6.80 -11.21 -2.49
CA THR A 12 -7.31 -10.82 -1.18
C THR A 12 -6.49 -11.50 -0.09
N PHE A 13 -6.40 -10.87 1.06
CA PHE A 13 -5.70 -11.44 2.20
C PHE A 13 -6.29 -10.94 3.50
N ASN A 14 -6.14 -11.74 4.55
CA ASN A 14 -6.60 -11.36 5.88
C ASN A 14 -5.53 -10.52 6.57
N VAL A 15 -5.97 -9.59 7.42
CA VAL A 15 -5.07 -8.73 8.18
C VAL A 15 -4.46 -9.54 9.31
N LYS A 16 -3.24 -10.02 9.10
CA LYS A 16 -2.49 -10.79 10.09
C LYS A 16 -1.00 -10.76 9.74
N ASP A 17 -0.15 -11.11 10.69
CA ASP A 17 1.28 -11.22 10.44
C ASP A 17 1.53 -12.25 9.36
N GLY A 18 2.42 -11.94 8.45
CA GLY A 18 2.81 -12.88 7.42
C GLY A 18 3.23 -12.22 6.13
N ILE A 19 3.42 -13.06 5.14
CA ILE A 19 3.82 -12.65 3.80
C ILE A 19 2.64 -12.88 2.86
N VAL A 20 2.33 -11.86 2.07
CA VAL A 20 1.30 -11.94 1.05
C VAL A 20 1.97 -11.97 -0.29
N GLU A 21 1.75 -13.02 -1.05
CA GLU A 21 2.32 -13.16 -2.39
C GLU A 21 1.35 -12.66 -3.44
N TYR A 22 1.87 -11.95 -4.41
CA TYR A 22 1.10 -11.54 -5.57
C TYR A 22 1.97 -11.78 -6.81
N PRO A 23 1.41 -11.72 -8.03
CA PRO A 23 2.17 -12.17 -9.21
C PRO A 23 3.53 -11.52 -9.44
N TYR A 24 3.73 -10.30 -8.94
CA TYR A 24 4.97 -9.58 -9.22
C TYR A 24 5.84 -9.36 -7.99
N GLY A 25 5.50 -9.96 -6.86
CA GLY A 25 6.30 -9.79 -5.65
C GLY A 25 5.62 -10.27 -4.40
N LYS A 26 6.05 -9.74 -3.27
CA LYS A 26 5.54 -10.10 -1.96
C LYS A 26 5.42 -8.88 -1.09
N LEU A 27 4.47 -8.90 -0.18
CA LEU A 27 4.31 -7.88 0.85
C LEU A 27 4.47 -8.54 2.21
N LYS A 28 5.16 -7.86 3.10
CA LYS A 28 5.26 -8.31 4.49
C LYS A 28 4.29 -7.49 5.32
N ILE A 29 3.46 -8.17 6.08
CA ILE A 29 2.47 -7.54 6.96
C ILE A 29 2.88 -7.84 8.40
N GLN A 30 3.03 -6.81 9.21
CA GLN A 30 3.37 -6.97 10.62
C GLN A 30 2.38 -6.19 11.46
N ILE A 31 1.87 -6.83 12.52
CA ILE A 31 0.88 -6.22 13.43
C ILE A 31 1.61 -5.70 14.66
N PHE A 32 1.27 -4.48 15.05
CA PHE A 32 1.82 -3.83 16.23
C PHE A 32 0.70 -3.22 17.07
N THR A 33 1.03 -2.87 18.31
CA THR A 33 0.09 -2.22 19.20
C THR A 33 0.53 -0.78 19.47
N GLN A 34 -0.34 -0.02 20.12
CA GLN A 34 -0.11 1.40 20.38
C GLN A 34 1.24 1.70 21.01
N LYS A 35 1.69 0.86 21.93
CA LYS A 35 2.96 1.11 22.63
C LYS A 35 4.17 1.06 21.70
N ASP A 36 4.03 0.47 20.52
CA ASP A 36 5.12 0.40 19.57
C ASP A 36 5.27 1.68 18.75
N LEU A 37 4.25 2.56 18.77
CA LEU A 37 4.27 3.78 17.96
C LEU A 37 5.46 4.69 18.26
N GLN A 38 5.86 4.76 19.52
CA GLN A 38 6.95 5.65 19.94
C GLN A 38 8.30 5.23 19.40
N ASN A 39 8.41 3.97 19.02
CA ASN A 39 9.69 3.43 18.58
C ASN A 39 9.85 3.38 17.05
N LEU A 40 8.87 3.91 16.33
CA LEU A 40 8.91 3.86 14.87
C LEU A 40 9.61 5.08 14.31
N ASN A 41 10.51 4.85 13.35
CA ASN A 41 11.09 5.94 12.59
C ASN A 41 10.09 6.40 11.54
N LYS A 42 10.42 7.48 10.84
CA LYS A 42 9.51 8.07 9.87
C LYS A 42 9.16 7.14 8.72
N VAL A 43 10.13 6.36 8.25
CA VAL A 43 9.88 5.46 7.13
C VAL A 43 8.84 4.41 7.51
N LEU A 44 8.94 3.86 8.72
CA LEU A 44 7.98 2.89 9.19
C LEU A 44 6.60 3.52 9.39
N LEU A 45 6.56 4.74 9.95
CA LEU A 45 5.30 5.45 10.13
C LEU A 45 4.60 5.75 8.81
N ASP A 46 5.37 6.05 7.77
CA ASP A 46 4.80 6.33 6.46
C ASP A 46 4.13 5.11 5.84
N ASN A 47 4.41 3.92 6.36
CA ASN A 47 3.84 2.66 5.87
C ASN A 47 2.96 1.97 6.90
N ALA A 48 2.58 2.69 7.95
CA ALA A 48 1.73 2.16 9.00
C ALA A 48 0.26 2.47 8.70
N VAL A 49 -0.59 1.46 8.88
CA VAL A 49 -2.02 1.56 8.60
C VAL A 49 -2.79 1.26 9.87
N ASP A 50 -3.69 2.16 10.25
CA ASP A 50 -4.52 1.98 11.44
C ASP A 50 -5.53 0.87 11.20
N CYS A 51 -5.49 -0.18 12.02
CA CYS A 51 -6.38 -1.33 11.87
C CYS A 51 -7.85 -0.98 12.06
N ASP A 52 -8.14 0.04 12.84
CA ASP A 52 -9.53 0.44 13.06
C ASP A 52 -10.15 1.16 11.87
N LYS A 53 -9.32 1.55 10.92
CA LYS A 53 -9.78 2.29 9.74
C LYS A 53 -9.95 1.39 8.52
N ILE A 54 -9.65 0.11 8.65
CA ILE A 54 -9.73 -0.85 7.56
C ILE A 54 -10.55 -2.06 7.98
N GLY A 55 -10.96 -2.88 7.00
CA GLY A 55 -11.66 -4.13 7.31
C GLY A 55 -10.66 -5.24 7.64
N ASN A 56 -11.20 -6.41 7.93
CA ASN A 56 -10.39 -7.59 8.25
C ASN A 56 -9.78 -8.24 7.01
N VAL A 57 -10.30 -7.90 5.84
CA VAL A 57 -9.82 -8.44 4.58
C VAL A 57 -9.44 -7.27 3.69
N LEU A 58 -8.23 -7.34 3.17
CA LEU A 58 -7.73 -6.33 2.25
C LEU A 58 -7.44 -6.99 0.90
N SER A 59 -7.24 -6.18 -0.11
CA SER A 59 -6.80 -6.67 -1.41
C SER A 59 -5.49 -6.02 -1.77
N VAL A 60 -4.58 -6.79 -2.40
CA VAL A 60 -3.43 -6.21 -3.08
C VAL A 60 -3.69 -6.42 -4.56
N ARG A 61 -3.62 -5.34 -5.32
CA ARG A 61 -4.04 -5.38 -6.71
C ARG A 61 -3.33 -4.33 -7.54
N SER A 62 -3.47 -4.46 -8.85
CA SER A 62 -3.04 -3.41 -9.75
C SER A 62 -3.96 -2.20 -9.59
N ARG A 63 -3.45 -1.03 -9.93
CA ARG A 63 -4.22 0.20 -9.94
C ARG A 63 -5.47 0.04 -10.82
N LYS A 64 -6.56 0.61 -10.37
CA LYS A 64 -7.78 0.70 -11.16
C LYS A 64 -8.00 2.15 -11.55
N GLU A 65 -8.70 2.35 -12.65
CA GLU A 65 -9.04 3.69 -13.07
C GLU A 65 -9.86 4.38 -12.00
N GLY A 66 -9.50 5.61 -11.67
CA GLY A 66 -10.19 6.38 -10.65
C GLY A 66 -9.63 6.22 -9.25
N ASP A 67 -8.68 5.32 -9.03
CA ASP A 67 -8.04 5.18 -7.72
C ASP A 67 -7.40 6.51 -7.31
N LYS A 68 -7.64 6.88 -6.05
CA LYS A 68 -7.14 8.14 -5.51
C LYS A 68 -6.24 7.87 -4.32
N PHE A 69 -5.29 8.76 -4.12
CA PHE A 69 -4.36 8.67 -3.02
C PHE A 69 -4.16 10.05 -2.42
N SER A 70 -4.15 10.14 -1.10
CA SER A 70 -3.94 11.39 -0.40
C SER A 70 -2.65 11.29 0.40
N SER A 71 -1.67 12.11 0.04
CA SER A 71 -0.41 12.15 0.75
C SER A 71 -0.56 12.87 2.09
N ALA A 72 0.07 12.35 3.13
CA ALA A 72 0.05 12.97 4.44
C ALA A 72 0.70 14.35 4.42
N ARG A 73 1.67 14.55 3.54
CA ARG A 73 2.41 15.80 3.49
C ARG A 73 1.68 16.92 2.78
N ARG A 74 0.94 16.59 1.75
CA ARG A 74 0.34 17.61 0.89
C ARG A 74 -1.14 17.82 1.10
N LYS A 75 -1.81 16.92 1.78
CA LYS A 75 -3.25 16.94 2.01
C LYS A 75 -4.09 17.07 0.73
N ASN A 76 -3.45 16.87 -0.42
CA ASN A 76 -4.13 16.90 -1.70
C ASN A 76 -4.40 15.49 -2.17
N THR A 77 -5.61 15.26 -2.64
CA THR A 77 -5.96 13.97 -3.20
C THR A 77 -5.66 13.99 -4.70
N LYS A 78 -4.90 13.01 -5.16
CA LYS A 78 -4.56 12.86 -6.57
C LYS A 78 -4.94 11.46 -7.02
N THR A 79 -5.20 11.31 -8.31
CA THR A 79 -5.39 9.96 -8.86
C THR A 79 -4.04 9.25 -8.89
N LEU A 80 -4.06 7.94 -8.80
CA LEU A 80 -2.83 7.15 -8.92
C LEU A 80 -2.20 7.33 -10.30
N LYS A 81 -3.04 7.50 -11.31
CA LYS A 81 -2.53 7.77 -12.66
C LYS A 81 -1.63 9.00 -12.66
N LYS A 82 -2.09 10.08 -12.01
CA LYS A 82 -1.32 11.31 -11.94
C LYS A 82 -0.05 11.13 -11.14
N LEU A 83 -0.14 10.43 -9.99
CA LEU A 83 1.04 10.17 -9.18
C LEU A 83 2.08 9.37 -9.93
N PHE A 84 1.65 8.36 -10.67
CA PHE A 84 2.58 7.53 -11.44
C PHE A 84 3.22 8.34 -12.58
N ASN A 85 2.44 9.24 -13.18
CA ASN A 85 2.99 10.14 -14.20
C ASN A 85 4.07 11.07 -13.61
N GLU A 86 3.79 11.65 -12.45
CA GLU A 86 4.74 12.53 -11.79
C GLU A 86 6.01 11.81 -11.36
N ALA A 87 5.86 10.56 -10.94
CA ALA A 87 7.00 9.73 -10.55
C ALA A 87 7.72 9.13 -11.75
N LYS A 88 7.23 9.38 -12.96
CA LYS A 88 7.81 8.91 -14.21
C LYS A 88 7.96 7.40 -14.27
N ILE A 89 6.95 6.71 -13.74
CA ILE A 89 6.96 5.24 -13.79
C ILE A 89 6.56 4.80 -15.21
N PRO A 90 7.37 3.95 -15.84
CA PRO A 90 7.05 3.47 -17.20
C PRO A 90 5.70 2.78 -17.25
N GLN A 91 4.93 3.03 -18.30
CA GLN A 91 3.59 2.48 -18.44
C GLN A 91 3.51 0.97 -18.20
N PRO A 92 4.39 0.15 -18.81
CA PRO A 92 4.28 -1.30 -18.61
C PRO A 92 4.45 -1.74 -17.17
N LYS A 93 5.18 -0.97 -16.37
CA LYS A 93 5.44 -1.35 -14.98
C LYS A 93 4.34 -0.94 -14.02
N ARG A 94 3.45 -0.05 -14.45
CA ARG A 94 2.41 0.46 -13.54
C ARG A 94 1.46 -0.62 -13.06
N VAL A 95 1.17 -1.59 -13.92
CA VAL A 95 0.27 -2.69 -13.58
C VAL A 95 0.88 -3.61 -12.53
N CYS A 96 2.21 -3.59 -12.38
CA CYS A 96 2.91 -4.44 -11.42
C CYS A 96 3.01 -3.83 -10.03
N ILE A 97 2.74 -2.52 -9.89
CA ILE A 97 2.87 -1.85 -8.60
C ILE A 97 1.73 -2.24 -7.69
N PRO A 98 2.01 -2.81 -6.50
CA PRO A 98 0.94 -3.25 -5.62
C PRO A 98 0.23 -2.08 -4.96
N VAL A 99 -1.08 -2.10 -5.06
CA VAL A 99 -1.98 -1.16 -4.40
C VAL A 99 -2.80 -1.96 -3.41
N VAL A 100 -2.69 -1.63 -2.13
CA VAL A 100 -3.49 -2.29 -1.10
C VAL A 100 -4.76 -1.48 -0.92
N SER A 101 -5.89 -2.14 -0.98
CA SER A 101 -7.19 -1.47 -0.86
C SER A 101 -8.06 -2.12 0.20
N SER A 102 -8.92 -1.33 0.81
CA SER A 102 -9.97 -1.79 1.72
C SER A 102 -11.28 -1.40 1.06
N GLY A 103 -12.02 -2.39 0.58
CA GLY A 103 -13.15 -2.11 -0.28
C GLY A 103 -12.68 -1.39 -1.54
N GLU A 104 -13.25 -0.25 -1.82
CA GLU A 104 -12.86 0.51 -3.01
C GLU A 104 -11.87 1.63 -2.71
N LYS A 105 -11.43 1.73 -1.46
CA LYS A 105 -10.51 2.79 -1.07
C LYS A 105 -9.08 2.34 -1.09
N THR A 106 -8.21 3.18 -1.61
CA THR A 106 -6.76 2.92 -1.62
C THR A 106 -6.21 3.16 -0.23
N VAL A 107 -5.55 2.16 0.32
CA VAL A 107 -4.97 2.22 1.66
C VAL A 107 -3.47 2.50 1.60
N TRP A 108 -2.77 1.79 0.74
CA TRP A 108 -1.32 1.84 0.66
C TRP A 108 -0.86 1.56 -0.76
N VAL A 109 0.19 2.24 -1.19
CA VAL A 109 0.76 2.04 -2.53
C VAL A 109 2.26 1.96 -2.37
N GLU A 110 2.88 0.93 -2.93
CA GLU A 110 4.32 0.78 -2.86
C GLU A 110 5.01 2.00 -3.48
N GLY A 111 5.99 2.53 -2.78
CA GLY A 111 6.71 3.72 -3.20
C GLY A 111 6.09 5.02 -2.73
N PHE A 112 4.84 4.99 -2.29
CA PHE A 112 4.12 6.19 -1.84
C PHE A 112 3.67 6.10 -0.39
N GLY A 113 3.54 4.89 0.14
CA GLY A 113 3.17 4.69 1.53
C GLY A 113 1.67 4.63 1.76
N THR A 114 1.27 4.95 2.99
CA THR A 114 -0.12 4.88 3.43
C THR A 114 -0.86 6.15 3.07
N SER A 115 -2.06 5.99 2.49
CA SER A 115 -2.93 7.14 2.21
C SER A 115 -3.33 7.81 3.52
N SER A 116 -3.41 9.13 3.53
CA SER A 116 -3.59 9.90 4.75
C SER A 116 -4.81 9.48 5.58
N GLU A 117 -5.86 9.07 4.91
CA GLU A 117 -7.09 8.66 5.58
C GLU A 117 -6.88 7.44 6.49
N PHE A 118 -5.89 6.62 6.21
CA PHE A 118 -5.66 5.36 6.92
C PHE A 118 -4.41 5.38 7.81
N ARG A 119 -3.82 6.52 7.98
CA ARG A 119 -2.58 6.61 8.78
C ARG A 119 -2.88 6.51 10.26
N VAL A 120 -1.86 6.08 11.02
CA VAL A 120 -1.97 5.99 12.48
C VAL A 120 -2.02 7.39 13.09
N ASP A 121 -2.66 7.50 14.23
CA ASP A 121 -2.74 8.74 14.99
C ASP A 121 -2.67 8.42 16.48
N LYS A 122 -2.93 9.41 17.32
CA LYS A 122 -2.82 9.25 18.76
C LYS A 122 -3.81 8.23 19.35
N CYS A 123 -4.90 7.99 18.65
CA CYS A 123 -5.93 7.08 19.11
C CYS A 123 -5.78 5.66 18.57
N THR A 124 -4.79 5.45 17.74
CA THR A 124 -4.57 4.13 17.13
C THR A 124 -4.21 3.11 18.20
N ARG A 125 -4.96 2.01 18.26
CA ARG A 125 -4.70 0.94 19.23
C ARG A 125 -3.85 -0.16 18.62
N ARG A 126 -4.13 -0.50 17.38
CA ARG A 126 -3.45 -1.57 16.67
C ARG A 126 -3.25 -1.12 15.24
N PHE A 127 -2.11 -1.41 14.71
CA PHE A 127 -1.80 -1.04 13.34
C PHE A 127 -0.93 -2.09 12.67
N ILE A 128 -0.90 -2.05 11.36
CA ILE A 128 -0.01 -2.92 10.58
C ILE A 128 1.01 -2.05 9.86
N ILE A 129 2.17 -2.64 9.60
CA ILE A 129 3.17 -2.02 8.73
C ILE A 129 3.26 -2.89 7.51
N ILE A 130 3.13 -2.28 6.34
CA ILE A 130 3.21 -2.97 5.06
C ILE A 130 4.56 -2.67 4.45
N THR A 131 5.31 -3.71 4.12
CA THR A 131 6.62 -3.58 3.50
C THR A 131 6.64 -4.35 2.19
N GLY A 132 7.01 -3.67 1.12
CA GLY A 132 7.17 -4.34 -0.16
C GLY A 132 8.49 -5.12 -0.16
N LEU A 133 8.40 -6.40 -0.51
CA LEU A 133 9.58 -7.25 -0.64
C LEU A 133 9.76 -7.53 -2.12
N THR A 134 10.72 -6.85 -2.73
CA THR A 134 11.01 -7.14 -4.12
C THR A 134 11.84 -8.38 -4.17
N GLY A 135 11.51 -9.27 -5.04
CA GLY A 135 12.24 -10.51 -5.16
C GLY A 135 13.60 -10.35 -5.73
N GLU A 136 14.07 -9.14 -6.01
CA GLU A 136 15.32 -9.03 -6.57
C GLU A 136 16.33 -8.70 -5.71
N ASN A 137 17.13 -9.13 -5.88
CA ASN A 137 18.14 -8.87 -5.11
C ASN A 137 19.06 -8.44 -5.70
#